data_41a24b9f42754a862255f04aa88be215
#
_entry.id   41a24b9f42754a862255f04aa88be215
#
_cell.length_a   1.000
_cell.length_b   1.000
_cell.length_c   1.000
_cell.angle_alpha   90.00
_cell.angle_beta   90.00
_cell.angle_gamma   90.00
#
_symmetry.space_group_name_H-M   'P 1'
#
loop_
_entity.id
_entity.type
_entity.pdbx_description
1 polymer ?
#
loop_
_entity_poly.entity_id
_entity_poly.type
_entity_poly.pdbx_seq_one_letter_code
_entity_poly.pdbx_strand_id
1 'polypeptide(L)'
;MSFYESTGEAEVSMGIRARTIAVIDDDLRVLESLINLLASCGYQAEGYCSAEQFLDSGGLQKSSCVVTDVEMRQMSGLGLLHHINSTKTPLPVVIITGKPSENSESFYLEKGAVGFFRKPVDGDALVDLLREVCKG
;
A
#
# COMPACT_ATOMS: atom_id res chain seq x y z
N MET A 1 30.90 -2.43 4.33
CA MET A 1 30.11 -2.28 4.57
C MET A 1 29.54 -2.43 4.83
N SER A 2 30.03 -2.50 4.54
CA SER A 2 29.15 -2.42 4.72
C SER A 2 28.80 -2.57 4.73
N PHE A 3 28.60 -2.47 4.41
CA PHE A 3 27.91 -2.26 4.28
C PHE A 3 27.45 -2.46 4.45
N TYR A 4 27.46 -2.64 3.99
CA TYR A 4 26.73 -2.47 4.12
C TYR A 4 26.29 -2.50 4.42
N GLU A 5 26.40 -2.66 3.82
CA GLU A 5 25.73 -2.37 4.05
C GLU A 5 25.15 -2.36 4.03
N SER A 6 25.38 -2.45 3.72
CA SER A 6 24.52 -2.17 3.74
C SER A 6 24.07 -2.22 3.55
N THR A 7 24.07 -2.21 3.11
CA THR A 7 23.32 -1.89 2.94
C THR A 7 22.90 -1.57 2.88
N GLY A 8 22.81 -1.52 2.60
CA GLY A 8 22.13 -1.01 2.48
C GLY A 8 22.13 -0.52 2.53
N GLU A 9 22.14 -0.23 2.42
CA GLU A 9 21.88 0.45 2.40
C GLU A 9 21.98 0.86 2.12
N ALA A 10 22.23 0.77 1.67
CA ALA A 10 22.01 1.27 1.41
C ALA A 10 22.05 1.69 0.98
N GLU A 11 21.99 2.02 0.67
CA GLU A 11 21.69 2.63 0.33
C GLU A 11 21.75 3.39 0.15
N VAL A 12 22.10 3.63 -0.04
CA VAL A 12 22.10 4.36 -0.22
C VAL A 12 22.41 5.23 -0.44
N SER A 13 22.84 5.54 -0.49
CA SER A 13 23.22 6.27 -0.67
C SER A 13 23.15 7.07 -1.37
N MET A 14 23.59 7.88 -1.49
CA MET A 14 23.04 8.37 -2.25
C MET A 14 22.30 7.65 -2.82
N GLY A 15 22.10 7.06 -2.39
CA GLY A 15 21.46 6.05 -3.01
C GLY A 15 20.00 6.17 -3.10
N ILE A 16 19.45 5.36 -3.97
CA ILE A 16 18.01 5.28 -4.12
C ILE A 16 17.49 4.37 -3.03
N ARG A 17 16.62 4.87 -2.22
CA ARG A 17 15.97 4.05 -1.21
C ARG A 17 14.83 3.26 -1.82
N ALA A 18 14.69 2.02 -1.39
CA ALA A 18 13.53 1.23 -1.78
C ALA A 18 12.28 1.87 -1.20
N ARG A 19 11.23 1.96 -2.01
CA ARG A 19 9.95 2.46 -1.53
C ARG A 19 9.26 1.40 -0.71
N THR A 20 8.67 1.79 0.39
CA THR A 20 7.93 0.88 1.26
C THR A 20 6.45 0.99 0.96
N ILE A 21 5.88 -0.14 0.56
CA ILE A 21 4.45 -0.23 0.26
C ILE A 21 3.79 -1.00 1.38
N ALA A 22 2.82 -0.40 2.03
CA ALA A 22 2.02 -1.10 3.04
C ALA A 22 0.88 -1.80 2.34
N VAL A 23 0.71 -3.09 2.61
CA VAL A 23 -0.39 -3.88 2.05
C VAL A 23 -1.28 -4.30 3.21
N ILE A 24 -2.55 -3.96 3.16
CA ILE A 24 -3.48 -4.21 4.26
C ILE A 24 -4.66 -5.03 3.75
N ASP A 25 -4.81 -6.24 4.29
CA ASP A 25 -5.89 -7.15 3.93
C ASP A 25 -5.97 -8.21 5.01
N ASP A 26 -7.18 -8.58 5.42
CA ASP A 26 -7.31 -9.63 6.42
C ASP A 26 -7.25 -11.03 5.83
N ASP A 27 -7.15 -11.15 4.51
CA ASP A 27 -6.93 -12.44 3.84
C ASP A 27 -5.42 -12.63 3.64
N LEU A 28 -4.83 -13.58 4.37
CA LEU A 28 -3.40 -13.82 4.34
C LEU A 28 -2.88 -14.22 2.96
N ARG A 29 -3.71 -14.89 2.16
CA ARG A 29 -3.27 -15.30 0.83
C ARG A 29 -3.13 -14.10 -0.10
N VAL A 30 -4.02 -13.14 0.02
CA VAL A 30 -3.91 -11.90 -0.75
C VAL A 30 -2.67 -11.13 -0.32
N LEU A 31 -2.45 -11.00 1.00
CA LEU A 31 -1.26 -10.34 1.52
C LEU A 31 0.01 -10.93 0.95
N GLU A 32 0.13 -12.25 1.07
CA GLU A 32 1.34 -12.94 0.63
C GLU A 32 1.58 -12.76 -0.86
N SER A 33 0.52 -12.88 -1.64
CA SER A 33 0.61 -12.73 -3.08
C SER A 33 1.08 -11.34 -3.48
N LEU A 34 0.50 -10.31 -2.87
CA LEU A 34 0.86 -8.93 -3.20
C LEU A 34 2.26 -8.58 -2.70
N ILE A 35 2.62 -9.03 -1.50
CA ILE A 35 3.95 -8.79 -0.97
C ILE A 35 5.01 -9.40 -1.87
N ASN A 36 4.79 -10.64 -2.31
CA ASN A 36 5.73 -11.31 -3.19
C ASN A 36 5.86 -10.58 -4.53
N LEU A 37 4.75 -10.15 -5.10
CA LEU A 37 4.77 -9.39 -6.34
C LEU A 37 5.58 -8.11 -6.19
N LEU A 38 5.28 -7.34 -5.15
CA LEU A 38 5.93 -6.04 -4.97
C LEU A 38 7.41 -6.20 -4.67
N ALA A 39 7.76 -7.20 -3.86
CA ALA A 39 9.17 -7.47 -3.57
C ALA A 39 9.93 -7.81 -4.85
N SER A 40 9.32 -8.58 -5.75
CA SER A 40 9.97 -8.95 -7.00
C SER A 40 10.19 -7.75 -7.91
N CYS A 41 9.46 -6.66 -7.68
CA CYS A 41 9.60 -5.44 -8.46
C CYS A 41 10.48 -4.39 -7.79
N GLY A 42 11.15 -4.75 -6.71
CA GLY A 42 12.10 -3.86 -6.07
C GLY A 42 11.54 -3.02 -4.93
N TYR A 43 10.28 -3.21 -4.58
CA TYR A 43 9.68 -2.50 -3.45
C TYR A 43 9.92 -3.25 -2.16
N GLN A 44 9.95 -2.52 -1.07
CA GLN A 44 9.89 -3.11 0.25
C GLN A 44 8.42 -3.16 0.64
N ALA A 45 7.86 -4.36 0.76
CA ALA A 45 6.43 -4.54 1.01
C ALA A 45 6.23 -5.06 2.42
N GLU A 46 5.33 -4.42 3.16
CA GLU A 46 5.00 -4.83 4.52
C GLU A 46 3.51 -5.08 4.62
N GLY A 47 3.14 -6.23 5.19
CA GLY A 47 1.77 -6.65 5.27
C GLY A 47 1.18 -6.41 6.64
N TYR A 48 -0.09 -6.03 6.65
CA TYR A 48 -0.85 -5.82 7.88
C TYR A 48 -2.21 -6.48 7.72
N CYS A 49 -2.68 -7.11 8.79
CA CYS A 49 -3.96 -7.82 8.76
C CYS A 49 -5.14 -6.90 9.03
N SER A 50 -4.88 -5.66 9.42
CA SER A 50 -5.94 -4.71 9.72
C SER A 50 -5.40 -3.29 9.61
N ALA A 51 -6.32 -2.35 9.45
CA ALA A 51 -5.96 -0.94 9.45
C ALA A 51 -5.38 -0.51 10.79
N GLU A 52 -5.93 -1.07 11.88
CA GLU A 52 -5.46 -0.76 13.23
C GLU A 52 -4.01 -1.18 13.40
N GLN A 53 -3.67 -2.38 12.93
CA GLN A 53 -2.31 -2.87 13.01
C GLN A 53 -1.35 -1.94 12.25
N PHE A 54 -1.76 -1.50 11.07
CA PHE A 54 -0.97 -0.58 10.28
C PHE A 54 -0.72 0.73 11.03
N LEU A 55 -1.78 1.31 11.59
CA LEU A 55 -1.66 2.59 12.30
C LEU A 55 -0.85 2.44 13.59
N ASP A 56 -1.11 1.39 14.35
CA ASP A 56 -0.45 1.19 15.64
C ASP A 56 1.04 0.91 15.52
N SER A 57 1.46 0.33 14.40
CA SER A 57 2.88 0.00 14.21
C SER A 57 3.68 1.11 13.56
N GLY A 58 3.08 2.29 13.40
CA GLY A 58 3.79 3.42 12.79
C GLY A 58 3.84 3.35 11.28
N GLY A 59 2.87 2.64 10.68
CA GLY A 59 2.86 2.45 9.22
C GLY A 59 2.79 3.76 8.44
N LEU A 60 2.07 4.76 8.97
CA LEU A 60 1.95 6.04 8.29
C LEU A 60 3.30 6.72 8.10
N GLN A 61 4.18 6.61 9.10
CA GLN A 61 5.45 7.30 9.09
C GLN A 61 6.48 6.62 8.19
N LYS A 62 6.36 5.31 8.01
CA LYS A 62 7.39 4.57 7.29
C LYS A 62 6.99 4.10 5.91
N SER A 63 5.74 4.30 5.52
CA SER A 63 5.27 3.84 4.21
C SER A 63 5.28 4.97 3.19
N SER A 64 5.47 4.60 1.93
CA SER A 64 5.41 5.53 0.81
C SER A 64 4.05 5.49 0.12
N CYS A 65 3.35 4.37 0.25
CA CYS A 65 2.05 4.16 -0.38
C CYS A 65 1.33 3.06 0.36
N VAL A 66 0.01 3.06 0.27
CA VAL A 66 -0.84 2.08 0.94
C VAL A 66 -1.72 1.40 -0.10
N VAL A 67 -1.75 0.06 -0.06
CA VAL A 67 -2.69 -0.74 -0.84
C VAL A 67 -3.58 -1.46 0.17
N THR A 68 -4.86 -1.16 0.19
CA THR A 68 -5.74 -1.70 1.21
C THR A 68 -7.03 -2.28 0.65
N ASP A 69 -7.45 -3.40 1.23
CA ASP A 69 -8.78 -3.94 0.98
C ASP A 69 -9.82 -3.02 1.60
N VAL A 70 -11.01 -3.01 1.03
CA VAL A 70 -12.13 -2.23 1.57
C VAL A 70 -12.78 -2.95 2.73
N GLU A 71 -12.99 -4.25 2.57
CA GLU A 71 -13.80 -5.03 3.50
C GLU A 71 -12.95 -5.65 4.58
N MET A 72 -12.88 -5.00 5.73
CA MET A 72 -12.15 -5.50 6.87
C MET A 72 -13.01 -5.38 8.10
N ARG A 73 -12.67 -6.13 9.16
CA ARG A 73 -13.57 -6.35 10.29
C ARG A 73 -13.86 -5.10 11.11
N GLN A 74 -12.86 -4.30 11.34
CA GLN A 74 -13.00 -3.10 12.16
C GLN A 74 -12.99 -1.88 11.27
N MET A 75 -11.88 -1.15 11.23
CA MET A 75 -11.80 -0.03 10.33
C MET A 75 -11.73 -0.54 8.89
N SER A 76 -12.65 -0.08 8.05
CA SER A 76 -12.67 -0.46 6.64
C SER A 76 -11.56 0.28 5.89
N GLY A 77 -11.31 -0.17 4.65
CA GLY A 77 -10.38 0.55 3.77
C GLY A 77 -10.82 1.97 3.50
N LEU A 78 -12.15 2.20 3.42
CA LEU A 78 -12.66 3.56 3.24
C LEU A 78 -12.39 4.41 4.48
N GLY A 79 -12.58 3.83 5.67
CA GLY A 79 -12.27 4.54 6.91
C GLY A 79 -10.79 4.89 7.01
N LEU A 80 -9.94 3.96 6.60
CA LEU A 80 -8.50 4.21 6.60
C LEU A 80 -8.14 5.31 5.59
N LEU A 81 -8.72 5.27 4.40
CA LEU A 81 -8.49 6.30 3.39
C LEU A 81 -8.86 7.68 3.94
N HIS A 82 -10.01 7.77 4.58
CA HIS A 82 -10.46 9.03 5.18
C HIS A 82 -9.48 9.51 6.25
N HIS A 83 -9.02 8.59 7.10
CA HIS A 83 -8.07 8.92 8.15
C HIS A 83 -6.74 9.44 7.57
N ILE A 84 -6.23 8.74 6.57
CA ILE A 84 -4.95 9.13 5.94
C ILE A 84 -5.08 10.51 5.30
N ASN A 85 -6.18 10.78 4.63
CA ASN A 85 -6.40 12.06 3.95
C ASN A 85 -6.55 13.22 4.93
N SER A 86 -6.82 12.92 6.20
CA SER A 86 -6.94 13.96 7.22
C SER A 86 -5.61 14.30 7.88
N THR A 87 -4.53 13.59 7.55
CA THR A 87 -3.21 13.86 8.11
C THR A 87 -2.53 14.99 7.35
N LYS A 88 -1.46 15.52 7.93
CA LYS A 88 -0.70 16.62 7.31
C LYS A 88 0.04 16.18 6.04
N THR A 89 0.45 14.92 5.98
CA THR A 89 1.18 14.40 4.84
C THR A 89 0.50 13.12 4.37
N PRO A 90 -0.62 13.27 3.65
CA PRO A 90 -1.36 12.08 3.24
C PRO A 90 -0.57 11.22 2.25
N LEU A 91 -0.65 9.92 2.43
CA LEU A 91 -0.02 8.96 1.53
C LEU A 91 -0.96 8.61 0.39
N PRO A 92 -0.43 8.26 -0.79
CA PRO A 92 -1.28 7.68 -1.83
C PRO A 92 -1.90 6.37 -1.34
N VAL A 93 -3.19 6.21 -1.57
CA VAL A 93 -3.92 5.01 -1.17
C VAL A 93 -4.55 4.37 -2.39
N VAL A 94 -4.24 3.09 -2.60
CA VAL A 94 -4.87 2.26 -3.63
C VAL A 94 -5.88 1.36 -2.95
N ILE A 95 -7.09 1.33 -3.47
CA ILE A 95 -8.16 0.50 -2.93
C ILE A 95 -8.25 -0.79 -3.73
N ILE A 96 -8.36 -1.92 -3.04
CA ILE A 96 -8.65 -3.21 -3.69
C ILE A 96 -9.92 -3.77 -3.05
N THR A 97 -10.71 -4.50 -3.81
CA THR A 97 -11.93 -5.08 -3.30
C THR A 97 -12.24 -6.40 -3.98
N GLY A 98 -12.71 -7.36 -3.20
CA GLY A 98 -13.11 -8.66 -3.71
C GLY A 98 -14.59 -8.80 -3.92
N LYS A 99 -15.38 -7.83 -3.47
CA LYS A 99 -16.83 -7.94 -3.55
C LYS A 99 -17.39 -6.94 -4.54
N PRO A 100 -18.42 -7.34 -5.30
CA PRO A 100 -19.20 -6.34 -6.01
C PRO A 100 -19.82 -5.43 -4.96
N SER A 101 -19.60 -4.16 -5.12
CA SER A 101 -20.01 -3.17 -4.15
C SER A 101 -20.94 -2.20 -4.84
N GLU A 102 -21.80 -1.55 -4.07
CA GLU A 102 -22.59 -0.45 -4.58
C GLU A 102 -21.70 0.70 -5.00
N ASN A 103 -20.51 0.76 -4.42
CA ASN A 103 -19.58 1.84 -4.71
C ASN A 103 -18.68 1.46 -5.87
N SER A 104 -18.54 2.39 -6.77
CA SER A 104 -17.72 2.21 -7.97
C SER A 104 -16.33 2.78 -7.78
N GLU A 105 -15.49 2.56 -8.78
CA GLU A 105 -14.18 3.17 -8.83
C GLU A 105 -14.25 4.68 -8.64
N SER A 106 -15.19 5.34 -9.33
CA SER A 106 -15.30 6.79 -9.23
C SER A 106 -15.63 7.24 -7.81
N PHE A 107 -16.39 6.45 -7.06
CA PHE A 107 -16.68 6.77 -5.67
C PHE A 107 -15.39 6.89 -4.85
N TYR A 108 -14.51 5.87 -4.98
CA TYR A 108 -13.28 5.87 -4.19
C TYR A 108 -12.28 6.92 -4.68
N LEU A 109 -12.23 7.16 -5.98
CA LEU A 109 -11.36 8.21 -6.51
C LEU A 109 -11.79 9.57 -6.02
N GLU A 110 -13.10 9.81 -5.93
CA GLU A 110 -13.62 11.07 -5.40
C GLU A 110 -13.28 11.23 -3.92
N LYS A 111 -13.14 10.12 -3.20
CA LYS A 111 -12.76 10.16 -1.79
C LYS A 111 -11.24 10.31 -1.60
N GLY A 112 -10.49 10.37 -2.68
CA GLY A 112 -9.06 10.65 -2.60
C GLY A 112 -8.16 9.47 -2.87
N ALA A 113 -8.70 8.29 -3.21
CA ALA A 113 -7.86 7.17 -3.60
C ALA A 113 -7.18 7.47 -4.93
N VAL A 114 -5.95 6.97 -5.09
CA VAL A 114 -5.22 7.18 -6.35
C VAL A 114 -5.44 6.05 -7.33
N GLY A 115 -6.06 4.96 -6.89
CA GLY A 115 -6.36 3.84 -7.78
C GLY A 115 -7.34 2.88 -7.13
N PHE A 116 -7.89 2.01 -7.96
CA PHE A 116 -8.92 1.07 -7.55
C PHE A 116 -8.76 -0.20 -8.38
N PHE A 117 -8.73 -1.34 -7.72
CA PHE A 117 -8.62 -2.63 -8.39
C PHE A 117 -9.61 -3.62 -7.80
N ARG A 118 -10.18 -4.47 -8.66
CA ARG A 118 -11.00 -5.58 -8.22
C ARG A 118 -10.12 -6.82 -8.10
N LYS A 119 -10.41 -7.66 -7.13
CA LYS A 119 -9.70 -8.94 -7.00
C LYS A 119 -10.24 -9.92 -8.04
N PRO A 120 -9.41 -10.76 -8.64
CA PRO A 120 -7.96 -10.83 -8.44
C PRO A 120 -7.27 -9.63 -9.08
N VAL A 121 -6.29 -9.08 -8.36
CA VAL A 121 -5.62 -7.86 -8.79
C VAL A 121 -4.73 -8.13 -10.00
N ASP A 122 -4.85 -7.26 -11.02
CA ASP A 122 -3.91 -7.27 -12.14
C ASP A 122 -2.58 -6.71 -11.64
N GLY A 123 -1.61 -7.60 -11.44
CA GLY A 123 -0.34 -7.21 -10.85
C GLY A 123 0.43 -6.20 -11.68
N ASP A 124 0.41 -6.35 -13.00
CA ASP A 124 1.13 -5.42 -13.89
C ASP A 124 0.53 -4.02 -13.80
N ALA A 125 -0.80 -3.94 -13.79
CA ALA A 125 -1.47 -2.65 -13.70
C ALA A 125 -1.22 -2.00 -12.34
N LEU A 126 -1.20 -2.78 -11.28
CA LEU A 126 -0.90 -2.26 -9.95
C LEU A 126 0.51 -1.71 -9.88
N VAL A 127 1.48 -2.46 -10.38
CA VAL A 127 2.88 -2.02 -10.36
C VAL A 127 3.06 -0.76 -11.19
N ASP A 128 2.41 -0.68 -12.36
CA ASP A 128 2.48 0.52 -13.20
C ASP A 128 1.96 1.75 -12.47
N LEU A 129 0.84 1.59 -11.77
CA LEU A 129 0.28 2.69 -10.98
C LEU A 129 1.22 3.10 -9.86
N LEU A 130 1.78 2.12 -9.13
CA LEU A 130 2.68 2.43 -8.03
C LEU A 130 3.94 3.14 -8.51
N ARG A 131 4.44 2.79 -9.67
CA ARG A 131 5.59 3.50 -10.25
C ARG A 131 5.29 4.97 -10.48
N GLU A 132 4.05 5.28 -10.81
CA GLU A 132 3.64 6.66 -11.02
C GLU A 132 3.47 7.43 -9.73
N VAL A 133 2.79 6.83 -8.75
CA VAL A 133 2.40 7.55 -7.54
C VAL A 133 3.47 7.52 -6.46
N CYS A 134 4.42 6.60 -6.54
CA CYS A 134 5.50 6.47 -5.56
C CYS A 134 6.83 6.98 -6.08
N LYS A 135 6.81 7.93 -6.98
CA LYS A 135 8.02 8.60 -7.41
C LYS A 135 8.59 9.38 -6.25
N GLY A 136 9.83 9.35 -6.13
CA GLY A 136 10.50 9.97 -5.06
C GLY A 136 10.45 11.38 -4.78
#